data_831d0f951783e77853241d3c67d57d67
#
_entry.id   831d0f951783e77853241d3c67d57d67
#
_cell.length_a   1.000
_cell.length_b   1.000
_cell.length_c   1.000
_cell.angle_alpha   90.00
_cell.angle_beta   90.00
_cell.angle_gamma   90.00
#
_symmetry.space_group_name_H-M   'P 1'
#
loop_
_entity.id
_entity.type
_entity.pdbx_description
1 polymer ?
#
loop_
_entity_poly.entity_id
_entity_poly.type
_entity_poly.pdbx_seq_one_letter_code
_entity_poly.pdbx_strand_id
1 'polypeptide(L)' 'MSRLPRLTGAEIIAALARAGFVDARVKGSHHRLRHSDGRVTTVPVHGAEIIGPGLLAKILRDCDLSREEFEKLV' A
#
# COMPACT_ATOMS: atom_id res chain seq x y z
N MET A 1 15.79 -0.12 -15.28
CA MET A 1 15.06 -1.12 -14.48
C MET A 1 14.55 -0.45 -13.20
N SER A 2 13.27 -0.48 -12.98
CA SER A 2 12.70 0.17 -11.80
C SER A 2 12.84 -0.70 -10.56
N ARG A 3 13.06 -0.06 -9.43
CA ARG A 3 13.05 -0.70 -8.12
C ARG A 3 11.77 -0.30 -7.40
N LEU A 4 11.26 -1.19 -6.57
CA LEU A 4 10.21 -0.79 -5.66
C LEU A 4 10.79 0.23 -4.67
N PRO A 5 10.10 1.36 -4.44
CA PRO A 5 10.59 2.37 -3.51
C PRO A 5 10.62 1.86 -2.07
N ARG A 6 11.47 2.47 -1.27
CA ARG A 6 11.56 2.17 0.16
C ARG A 6 10.64 3.11 0.91
N LEU A 7 9.49 2.59 1.31
CA LEU A 7 8.44 3.42 1.91
C LEU A 7 7.98 2.85 3.24
N THR A 8 7.54 3.73 4.11
CA THR A 8 6.86 3.33 5.35
C THR A 8 5.42 2.92 5.02
N GLY A 9 4.76 2.24 5.96
CA GLY A 9 3.35 1.90 5.80
C GLY A 9 2.48 3.12 5.56
N ALA A 10 2.72 4.21 6.30
CA ALA A 10 1.94 5.44 6.13
C ALA A 10 2.11 6.03 4.74
N GLU A 11 3.32 6.00 4.19
CA GLU A 11 3.58 6.50 2.84
C GLU A 11 2.89 5.65 1.79
N ILE A 12 2.86 4.33 1.99
CA ILE A 12 2.16 3.42 1.08
C ILE A 12 0.65 3.70 1.12
N ILE A 13 0.08 3.89 2.31
CA ILE A 13 -1.34 4.23 2.45
C ILE A 13 -1.64 5.53 1.73
N ALA A 14 -0.79 6.54 1.86
CA ALA A 14 -0.98 7.81 1.17
C ALA A 14 -0.96 7.65 -0.35
N ALA A 15 -0.05 6.82 -0.87
CA ALA A 15 0.03 6.53 -2.30
C ALA A 15 -1.24 5.81 -2.77
N LEU A 16 -1.68 4.78 -2.04
CA LEU A 16 -2.87 4.02 -2.40
C LEU A 16 -4.13 4.88 -2.33
N ALA A 17 -4.17 5.86 -1.43
CA ALA A 17 -5.29 6.80 -1.37
C ALA A 17 -5.43 7.58 -2.70
N ARG A 18 -4.32 7.90 -3.35
CA ARG A 18 -4.35 8.56 -4.65
C ARG A 18 -4.92 7.68 -5.75
N ALA A 19 -4.91 6.35 -5.54
CA ALA A 19 -5.51 5.40 -6.47
C ALA A 19 -6.96 5.06 -6.10
N GLY A 20 -7.51 5.71 -5.07
CA GLY A 20 -8.91 5.51 -4.67
C GLY A 20 -9.13 4.53 -3.52
N PHE A 21 -8.06 4.05 -2.89
CA PHE A 21 -8.19 3.20 -1.71
C PHE A 21 -8.46 4.05 -0.48
N VAL A 22 -9.34 3.57 0.38
CA VAL A 22 -9.67 4.24 1.64
C VAL A 22 -9.34 3.33 2.83
N ASP A 23 -9.02 3.94 3.95
CA ASP A 23 -8.74 3.25 5.21
C ASP A 23 -10.07 2.78 5.78
N ALA A 24 -10.43 1.53 5.54
CA ALA A 24 -11.75 1.00 5.90
C ALA A 24 -11.79 0.52 7.35
N ARG A 25 -10.67 0.08 7.89
CA ARG A 25 -10.61 -0.43 9.26
C ARG A 25 -9.17 -0.42 9.75
N VAL A 26 -8.98 -0.04 10.99
CA VAL A 26 -7.67 -0.09 11.65
C VAL A 26 -7.79 -0.98 12.87
N LYS A 27 -6.91 -1.96 12.97
CA LYS A 27 -6.82 -2.83 14.14
C LYS A 27 -5.35 -2.90 14.55
N GLY A 28 -5.01 -2.26 15.68
CA GLY A 28 -3.62 -2.13 16.10
C GLY A 28 -2.82 -1.40 15.04
N SER A 29 -1.75 -2.01 14.56
CA SER A 29 -0.91 -1.45 13.51
C SER A 29 -1.39 -1.80 12.11
N HIS A 30 -2.42 -2.64 11.97
CA HIS A 30 -2.88 -3.12 10.67
C HIS A 30 -4.00 -2.23 10.15
N HIS A 31 -3.75 -1.59 9.02
CA HIS A 31 -4.72 -0.76 8.33
C HIS A 31 -5.29 -1.53 7.14
N ARG A 32 -6.60 -1.77 7.18
CA ARG A 32 -7.26 -2.44 6.07
C ARG A 32 -7.81 -1.40 5.11
N LEU A 33 -7.33 -1.46 3.88
CA LEU A 33 -7.71 -0.52 2.83
C LEU A 33 -8.68 -1.19 1.86
N ARG A 34 -9.62 -0.41 1.34
CA ARG A 34 -10.60 -0.90 0.38
C ARG A 34 -10.77 0.09 -0.76
N HIS A 35 -10.93 -0.44 -1.95
CA HIS A 35 -11.30 0.31 -3.12
C HIS A 35 -12.79 0.05 -3.42
N SER A 36 -13.47 1.01 -4.02
CA SER A 36 -14.90 0.87 -4.35
C SER A 36 -15.19 -0.28 -5.32
N ASP A 37 -14.20 -0.72 -6.08
CA ASP A 37 -14.35 -1.86 -6.99
C ASP A 37 -14.17 -3.22 -6.31
N GLY A 38 -13.96 -3.25 -5.00
CA GLY A 38 -13.86 -4.49 -4.23
C GLY A 38 -12.47 -4.94 -3.90
N ARG A 39 -11.42 -4.30 -4.43
CA ARG A 39 -10.05 -4.65 -4.07
C ARG A 39 -9.78 -4.27 -2.62
N VAL A 40 -9.05 -5.14 -1.90
CA VAL A 40 -8.70 -4.89 -0.50
C VAL A 40 -7.26 -5.31 -0.26
N THR A 41 -6.61 -4.62 0.66
CA THR A 41 -5.27 -4.99 1.13
C THR A 41 -5.11 -4.58 2.59
N THR A 42 -4.08 -5.10 3.23
CA THR A 42 -3.73 -4.71 4.60
C THR A 42 -2.30 -4.18 4.60
N VAL A 43 -2.12 -3.01 5.20
CA VAL A 43 -0.81 -2.36 5.31
C VAL A 43 -0.49 -2.16 6.78
N PRO A 44 0.59 -2.77 7.30
CA PRO A 44 1.01 -2.51 8.67
C PRO A 44 1.70 -1.16 8.78
N VAL A 45 1.42 -0.43 9.86
CA VAL A 45 2.05 0.85 10.13
C VAL A 45 2.76 0.78 11.48
N HIS A 46 4.09 0.77 11.45
CA HIS A 46 4.93 0.72 12.62
C HIS A 46 5.89 1.91 12.60
N GLY A 47 5.36 3.11 12.82
CA GLY A 47 6.16 4.32 12.82
C GLY A 47 6.92 4.51 11.52
N ALA A 48 8.22 4.71 11.61
CA ALA A 48 9.08 4.94 10.45
C ALA A 48 9.62 3.65 9.83
N GLU A 49 9.11 2.49 10.24
CA GLU A 49 9.58 1.20 9.71
C GLU A 49 9.25 1.06 8.23
N ILE A 50 10.26 0.69 7.45
CA ILE A 50 10.11 0.51 6.00
C ILE A 50 9.42 -0.82 5.71
N ILE A 51 8.46 -0.81 4.81
CA ILE A 51 7.82 -2.03 4.33
C ILE A 51 8.79 -2.74 3.39
N GLY A 52 9.12 -3.99 3.72
CA GLY A 52 10.05 -4.77 2.91
C GLY A 52 9.49 -5.10 1.51
N PRO A 53 10.39 -5.47 0.58
CA PRO A 53 9.98 -5.67 -0.82
C PRO A 53 8.99 -6.82 -1.01
N GLY A 54 9.08 -7.87 -0.20
CA GLY A 54 8.15 -9.00 -0.30
C GLY A 54 6.73 -8.59 0.07
N LEU A 55 6.58 -7.86 1.18
CA LEU A 55 5.27 -7.40 1.61
C LEU A 55 4.71 -6.33 0.66
N LEU A 56 5.56 -5.42 0.18
CA LEU A 56 5.12 -4.42 -0.78
C LEU A 56 4.62 -5.09 -2.08
N ALA A 57 5.33 -6.11 -2.56
CA ALA A 57 4.89 -6.85 -3.74
C ALA A 57 3.52 -7.50 -3.51
N LYS A 58 3.28 -8.05 -2.30
CA LYS A 58 1.99 -8.63 -1.98
C LYS A 58 0.89 -7.56 -1.97
N ILE A 59 1.17 -6.40 -1.38
CA ILE A 59 0.23 -5.29 -1.34
C ILE A 59 -0.14 -4.87 -2.77
N LEU A 60 0.83 -4.75 -3.66
CA LEU A 60 0.57 -4.38 -5.05
C LEU A 60 -0.26 -5.43 -5.77
N ARG A 61 -0.02 -6.72 -5.51
CA ARG A 61 -0.85 -7.79 -6.08
C ARG A 61 -2.29 -7.69 -5.58
N ASP A 62 -2.48 -7.46 -4.29
CA ASP A 62 -3.82 -7.28 -3.72
C ASP A 62 -4.55 -6.12 -4.38
N CYS A 63 -3.82 -5.05 -4.70
CA CYS A 63 -4.38 -3.84 -5.30
C CYS A 63 -4.44 -3.90 -6.82
N ASP A 64 -3.95 -4.96 -7.43
CA ASP A 64 -3.86 -5.11 -8.89
C ASP A 64 -3.13 -3.94 -9.54
N LEU A 65 -2.02 -3.53 -8.92
CA LEU A 65 -1.18 -2.44 -9.41
C LEU A 65 0.17 -2.97 -9.85
N SER A 66 0.64 -2.50 -11.00
CA SER A 66 2.01 -2.75 -11.42
C SER A 66 2.96 -1.83 -10.65
N ARG A 67 4.27 -2.15 -10.69
CA ARG A 67 5.29 -1.26 -10.13
C ARG A 67 5.23 0.12 -10.73
N GLU A 68 5.10 0.18 -12.05
CA GLU A 68 5.06 1.44 -12.78
C GLU A 68 3.86 2.29 -12.37
N GLU A 69 2.70 1.63 -12.24
CA GLU A 69 1.50 2.32 -11.79
C GLU A 69 1.68 2.87 -10.37
N PHE A 70 2.25 2.05 -9.49
CA PHE A 70 2.45 2.47 -8.10
C PHE A 70 3.47 3.60 -8.00
N GLU A 71 4.55 3.55 -8.77
CA GLU A 71 5.58 4.58 -8.76
C GLU A 71 5.01 5.95 -9.12
N LYS A 72 3.97 6.00 -9.94
CA LYS A 72 3.31 7.25 -10.28
C LYS A 72 2.47 7.83 -9.15
N LEU A 73 2.17 7.02 -8.14
CA LEU A 73 1.36 7.44 -6.99
C LEU A 73 2.21 7.99 -5.85
N VAL A 74 3.50 7.73 -5.88
CA VAL A 74 4.41 8.11 -4.78
C VAL A 74 4.93 9.52 -4.95
#